data_6a80144986248f37c4f3290696359241
#
_entry.id   6a80144986248f37c4f3290696359241
#
_cell.length_a   1.000
_cell.length_b   1.000
_cell.length_c   1.000
_cell.angle_alpha   90.00
_cell.angle_beta   90.00
_cell.angle_gamma   90.00
#
_symmetry.space_group_name_H-M   'P 1'
#
loop_
_entity.id
_entity.type
_entity.pdbx_description
1 polymer ?
#
loop_
_entity_poly.entity_id
_entity_poly.type
_entity_poly.pdbx_seq_one_letter_code
_entity_poly.pdbx_strand_id
1 'polypeptide(L)'
;MTDFVLVHGAWHGGWCWRYVADRLTAAGHRVFTPTLTGLGERSHLLTADVGLDTHITDIVNVIHWEELSDAVLVGHSYAGYVVSGAAEQIAGQLKAVALVDAFLPSVGSAMIDDTTQGLRDAIAAAPKTGIIALPGFPASALGCSGSDADWVDELCTPHPIKTYTDRITVTGGLESVPTKLFIRTAFPAANLDETVAKVTGQPGWQVATLNCGHDAMVADPDGLTVLLETLA
;
A
#
# COMPACT_ATOMS: atom_id res chain seq x y z
N MET A 1 -2.06 -19.73 -12.99
CA MET A 1 -2.87 -19.33 -11.82
C MET A 1 -1.90 -18.88 -10.75
N THR A 2 -2.00 -17.66 -10.28
CA THR A 2 -1.13 -17.02 -9.28
C THR A 2 -2.00 -16.44 -8.18
N ASP A 3 -1.51 -16.41 -6.96
CA ASP A 3 -2.19 -15.76 -5.84
C ASP A 3 -1.70 -14.32 -5.71
N PHE A 4 -2.62 -13.35 -5.77
CA PHE A 4 -2.34 -11.93 -5.56
C PHE A 4 -2.90 -11.46 -4.23
N VAL A 5 -2.11 -10.76 -3.44
CA VAL A 5 -2.55 -10.06 -2.22
C VAL A 5 -2.34 -8.57 -2.44
N LEU A 6 -3.45 -7.81 -2.55
CA LEU A 6 -3.47 -6.39 -2.90
C LEU A 6 -3.74 -5.54 -1.65
N VAL A 7 -2.72 -4.84 -1.17
CA VAL A 7 -2.76 -4.06 0.07
C VAL A 7 -2.95 -2.58 -0.24
N HIS A 8 -4.01 -2.00 0.31
CA HIS A 8 -4.40 -0.61 0.05
C HIS A 8 -3.54 0.41 0.83
N GLY A 9 -3.52 1.65 0.34
CA GLY A 9 -2.88 2.80 0.98
C GLY A 9 -3.60 3.35 2.20
N ALA A 10 -3.14 4.50 2.70
CA ALA A 10 -3.81 5.19 3.80
C ALA A 10 -5.24 5.56 3.43
N TRP A 11 -6.14 5.60 4.43
CA TRP A 11 -7.56 5.96 4.36
C TRP A 11 -8.47 4.99 3.59
N HIS A 12 -7.93 4.20 2.69
CA HIS A 12 -8.67 3.25 1.85
C HIS A 12 -9.06 1.97 2.61
N GLY A 13 -9.67 1.05 1.92
CA GLY A 13 -9.95 -0.34 2.29
C GLY A 13 -9.74 -1.25 1.08
N GLY A 14 -9.92 -2.54 1.24
CA GLY A 14 -9.80 -3.51 0.15
C GLY A 14 -10.69 -3.20 -1.05
N TRP A 15 -11.76 -2.45 -0.83
CA TRP A 15 -12.72 -1.99 -1.85
C TRP A 15 -12.05 -1.23 -3.01
N CYS A 16 -10.98 -0.48 -2.76
CA CYS A 16 -10.33 0.33 -3.80
C CYS A 16 -9.68 -0.53 -4.91
N TRP A 17 -9.39 -1.78 -4.62
CA TRP A 17 -8.82 -2.74 -5.57
C TRP A 17 -9.86 -3.43 -6.45
N ARG A 18 -11.17 -3.17 -6.26
CA ARG A 18 -12.28 -3.87 -6.96
C ARG A 18 -12.02 -4.05 -8.45
N TYR A 19 -11.70 -2.97 -9.16
CA TYR A 19 -11.53 -3.01 -10.61
C TYR A 19 -10.34 -3.87 -11.07
N VAL A 20 -9.24 -3.85 -10.32
CA VAL A 20 -8.05 -4.67 -10.60
C VAL A 20 -8.31 -6.13 -10.20
N ALA A 21 -8.94 -6.36 -9.05
CA ALA A 21 -9.28 -7.71 -8.57
C ALA A 21 -10.21 -8.45 -9.54
N ASP A 22 -11.23 -7.77 -10.08
CA ASP A 22 -12.14 -8.35 -11.06
C ASP A 22 -11.38 -8.80 -12.33
N ARG A 23 -10.41 -8.00 -12.81
CA ARG A 23 -9.61 -8.30 -14.00
C ARG A 23 -8.65 -9.46 -13.78
N LEU A 24 -7.91 -9.45 -12.68
CA LEU A 24 -7.00 -10.54 -12.32
C LEU A 24 -7.77 -11.86 -12.11
N THR A 25 -8.96 -11.79 -11.50
CA THR A 25 -9.84 -12.95 -11.32
C THR A 25 -10.35 -13.47 -12.68
N ALA A 26 -10.74 -12.58 -13.58
CA ALA A 26 -11.16 -12.95 -14.94
C ALA A 26 -10.00 -13.57 -15.76
N ALA A 27 -8.75 -13.20 -15.47
CA ALA A 27 -7.55 -13.80 -16.04
C ALA A 27 -7.19 -15.17 -15.40
N GLY A 28 -7.94 -15.63 -14.38
CA GLY A 28 -7.78 -16.95 -13.77
C GLY A 28 -6.85 -16.98 -12.54
N HIS A 29 -6.61 -15.83 -11.92
CA HIS A 29 -5.83 -15.74 -10.67
C HIS A 29 -6.74 -15.76 -9.45
N ARG A 30 -6.19 -16.12 -8.27
CA ARG A 30 -6.84 -15.89 -6.97
C ARG A 30 -6.41 -14.51 -6.47
N VAL A 31 -7.36 -13.73 -5.96
CA VAL A 31 -7.08 -12.35 -5.54
C VAL A 31 -7.65 -12.09 -4.15
N PHE A 32 -6.81 -11.61 -3.27
CA PHE A 32 -7.13 -11.23 -1.91
C PHE A 32 -6.94 -9.71 -1.77
N THR A 33 -7.96 -9.03 -1.27
CA THR A 33 -7.96 -7.58 -1.04
C THR A 33 -8.27 -7.27 0.43
N PRO A 34 -7.36 -7.63 1.35
CA PRO A 34 -7.61 -7.42 2.78
C PRO A 34 -7.75 -5.94 3.10
N THR A 35 -8.71 -5.60 3.96
CA THR A 35 -8.78 -4.28 4.59
C THR A 35 -7.98 -4.30 5.89
N LEU A 36 -7.05 -3.36 6.02
CA LEU A 36 -6.23 -3.20 7.22
C LEU A 36 -7.08 -2.80 8.43
N THR A 37 -6.73 -3.30 9.61
CA THR A 37 -7.48 -3.07 10.85
C THR A 37 -7.68 -1.58 11.15
N GLY A 38 -8.91 -1.19 11.46
CA GLY A 38 -9.29 0.19 11.78
C GLY A 38 -9.69 1.04 10.56
N LEU A 39 -9.70 0.45 9.33
CA LEU A 39 -10.02 1.14 8.08
C LEU A 39 -11.21 0.49 7.36
N GLY A 40 -11.82 1.21 6.43
CA GLY A 40 -12.94 0.74 5.61
C GLY A 40 -14.03 0.06 6.44
N GLU A 41 -14.50 -1.12 6.02
CA GLU A 41 -15.49 -1.93 6.74
C GLU A 41 -15.02 -2.45 8.10
N ARG A 42 -13.70 -2.36 8.38
CA ARG A 42 -13.10 -2.70 9.68
C ARG A 42 -12.85 -1.47 10.55
N SER A 43 -13.38 -0.31 10.20
CA SER A 43 -13.25 0.96 10.97
C SER A 43 -13.74 0.85 12.42
N HIS A 44 -14.70 -0.03 12.68
CA HIS A 44 -15.20 -0.32 14.03
C HIS A 44 -14.16 -0.95 14.97
N LEU A 45 -13.03 -1.43 14.45
CA LEU A 45 -11.89 -1.97 15.21
C LEU A 45 -10.84 -0.91 15.53
N LEU A 46 -11.04 0.35 15.13
CA LEU A 46 -10.08 1.43 15.37
C LEU A 46 -9.93 1.72 16.87
N THR A 47 -8.71 1.62 17.35
CA THR A 47 -8.29 2.03 18.69
C THR A 47 -6.97 2.80 18.62
N ALA A 48 -6.57 3.43 19.72
CA ALA A 48 -5.27 4.13 19.78
C ALA A 48 -4.06 3.20 19.63
N ASP A 49 -4.24 1.89 19.82
CA ASP A 49 -3.18 0.89 19.73
C ASP A 49 -2.99 0.35 18.31
N VAL A 50 -3.91 0.62 17.39
CA VAL A 50 -3.77 0.22 15.98
C VAL A 50 -2.60 0.96 15.34
N GLY A 51 -1.52 0.25 15.08
CA GLY A 51 -0.27 0.78 14.55
C GLY A 51 0.25 -0.03 13.35
N LEU A 52 1.48 0.27 12.94
CA LEU A 52 2.10 -0.39 11.78
C LEU A 52 2.21 -1.91 11.96
N ASP A 53 2.61 -2.38 13.16
CA ASP A 53 2.72 -3.82 13.44
C ASP A 53 1.37 -4.55 13.35
N THR A 54 0.26 -3.85 13.68
CA THR A 54 -1.09 -4.40 13.50
C THR A 54 -1.37 -4.65 12.01
N HIS A 55 -1.07 -3.67 11.16
CA HIS A 55 -1.27 -3.78 9.71
C HIS A 55 -0.32 -4.80 9.06
N ILE A 56 0.92 -4.89 9.52
CA ILE A 56 1.87 -5.94 9.09
C ILE A 56 1.28 -7.32 9.42
N THR A 57 0.77 -7.49 10.64
CA THR A 57 0.17 -8.74 11.11
C THR A 57 -1.08 -9.12 10.30
N ASP A 58 -1.91 -8.13 9.93
CA ASP A 58 -3.07 -8.37 9.05
C ASP A 58 -2.63 -9.09 7.76
N ILE A 59 -1.53 -8.63 7.14
CA ILE A 59 -1.05 -9.20 5.86
C ILE A 59 -0.34 -10.54 6.04
N VAL A 60 0.49 -10.67 7.08
CA VAL A 60 1.12 -11.95 7.42
C VAL A 60 0.07 -13.03 7.66
N ASN A 61 -1.03 -12.67 8.34
CA ASN A 61 -2.14 -13.59 8.59
C ASN A 61 -2.88 -13.98 7.32
N VAL A 62 -3.07 -13.08 6.35
CA VAL A 62 -3.66 -13.47 5.05
C VAL A 62 -2.81 -14.54 4.37
N ILE A 63 -1.49 -14.34 4.28
CA ILE A 63 -0.58 -15.32 3.68
C ILE A 63 -0.65 -16.66 4.42
N HIS A 64 -0.66 -16.61 5.75
CA HIS A 64 -0.66 -17.82 6.60
C HIS A 64 -1.98 -18.59 6.55
N TRP A 65 -3.12 -17.90 6.78
CA TRP A 65 -4.41 -18.59 6.91
C TRP A 65 -5.05 -18.99 5.57
N GLU A 66 -4.65 -18.33 4.47
CA GLU A 66 -5.02 -18.73 3.12
C GLU A 66 -4.03 -19.76 2.52
N GLU A 67 -3.02 -20.17 3.32
CA GLU A 67 -1.99 -21.16 2.95
C GLU A 67 -1.29 -20.81 1.63
N LEU A 68 -0.96 -19.49 1.45
CA LEU A 68 -0.37 -18.99 0.21
C LEU A 68 1.12 -19.34 0.14
N SER A 69 1.54 -19.81 -1.03
CA SER A 69 2.93 -19.99 -1.42
C SER A 69 3.13 -19.42 -2.82
N ASP A 70 4.33 -18.88 -3.09
CA ASP A 70 4.61 -18.22 -4.37
C ASP A 70 3.63 -17.07 -4.72
N ALA A 71 3.19 -16.32 -3.70
CA ALA A 71 2.25 -15.22 -3.87
C ALA A 71 2.93 -13.97 -4.45
N VAL A 72 2.14 -13.14 -5.14
CA VAL A 72 2.50 -11.77 -5.51
C VAL A 72 1.88 -10.83 -4.49
N LEU A 73 2.71 -10.14 -3.71
CA LEU A 73 2.27 -9.16 -2.72
C LEU A 73 2.38 -7.75 -3.32
N VAL A 74 1.26 -7.04 -3.36
CA VAL A 74 1.16 -5.71 -3.95
C VAL A 74 0.82 -4.69 -2.88
N GLY A 75 1.59 -3.60 -2.79
CA GLY A 75 1.34 -2.51 -1.84
C GLY A 75 1.20 -1.17 -2.54
N HIS A 76 0.16 -0.41 -2.21
CA HIS A 76 -0.06 0.94 -2.70
C HIS A 76 0.29 1.98 -1.64
N SER A 77 1.01 3.04 -2.01
CA SER A 77 1.23 4.22 -1.14
C SER A 77 1.82 3.84 0.24
N TYR A 78 1.11 4.14 1.34
CA TYR A 78 1.44 3.74 2.72
C TYR A 78 1.75 2.25 2.85
N ALA A 79 1.05 1.40 2.08
CA ALA A 79 1.26 -0.05 2.18
C ALA A 79 2.67 -0.50 1.79
N GLY A 80 3.51 0.36 1.24
CA GLY A 80 4.93 0.05 1.08
C GLY A 80 5.64 -0.24 2.40
N TYR A 81 5.27 0.46 3.49
CA TYR A 81 5.72 0.14 4.85
C TYR A 81 5.19 -1.20 5.34
N VAL A 82 3.89 -1.47 5.10
CA VAL A 82 3.25 -2.73 5.51
C VAL A 82 3.86 -3.92 4.78
N VAL A 83 4.02 -3.83 3.45
CA VAL A 83 4.61 -4.88 2.60
C VAL A 83 6.07 -5.13 2.99
N SER A 84 6.85 -4.06 3.23
CA SER A 84 8.25 -4.21 3.66
C SER A 84 8.35 -4.93 5.00
N GLY A 85 7.52 -4.57 5.98
CA GLY A 85 7.49 -5.24 7.29
C GLY A 85 6.96 -6.68 7.22
N ALA A 86 5.96 -6.94 6.39
CA ALA A 86 5.46 -8.30 6.18
C ALA A 86 6.52 -9.19 5.52
N ALA A 87 7.28 -8.66 4.54
CA ALA A 87 8.34 -9.41 3.86
C ALA A 87 9.44 -9.91 4.83
N GLU A 88 9.69 -9.23 5.96
CA GLU A 88 10.61 -9.72 6.99
C GLU A 88 10.20 -11.08 7.58
N GLN A 89 8.91 -11.43 7.50
CA GLN A 89 8.34 -12.64 8.09
C GLN A 89 7.97 -13.68 7.03
N ILE A 90 7.59 -13.25 5.81
CA ILE A 90 6.98 -14.11 4.79
C ILE A 90 7.70 -14.09 3.45
N ALA A 91 8.92 -13.56 3.34
CA ALA A 91 9.64 -13.48 2.05
C ALA A 91 9.74 -14.85 1.34
N GLY A 92 9.85 -15.95 2.10
CA GLY A 92 9.91 -17.31 1.55
C GLY A 92 8.60 -17.80 0.91
N GLN A 93 7.48 -17.12 1.14
CA GLN A 93 6.17 -17.39 0.51
C GLN A 93 5.87 -16.48 -0.67
N LEU A 94 6.79 -15.54 -0.99
CA LEU A 94 6.58 -14.54 -2.04
C LEU A 94 7.44 -14.84 -3.27
N LYS A 95 6.81 -14.96 -4.43
CA LYS A 95 7.54 -14.99 -5.72
C LYS A 95 7.90 -13.58 -6.21
N ALA A 96 7.05 -12.60 -5.90
CA ALA A 96 7.26 -11.22 -6.30
C ALA A 96 6.58 -10.22 -5.35
N VAL A 97 7.08 -8.99 -5.38
CA VAL A 97 6.46 -7.82 -4.75
C VAL A 97 6.26 -6.73 -5.80
N ALA A 98 5.10 -6.07 -5.79
CA ALA A 98 4.87 -4.84 -6.53
C ALA A 98 4.58 -3.67 -5.57
N LEU A 99 5.26 -2.56 -5.76
CA LEU A 99 5.02 -1.30 -5.05
C LEU A 99 4.41 -0.30 -6.03
N VAL A 100 3.13 0.04 -5.83
CA VAL A 100 2.37 0.94 -6.69
C VAL A 100 2.36 2.32 -6.06
N ASP A 101 3.13 3.23 -6.63
CA ASP A 101 3.30 4.62 -6.14
C ASP A 101 3.52 4.66 -4.61
N ALA A 102 4.33 3.72 -4.10
CA ALA A 102 4.42 3.41 -2.69
C ALA A 102 5.72 3.90 -2.05
N PHE A 103 5.66 4.14 -0.75
CA PHE A 103 6.83 4.52 0.04
C PHE A 103 7.68 3.30 0.36
N LEU A 104 9.00 3.44 0.24
CA LEU A 104 9.95 2.39 0.58
C LEU A 104 10.74 2.80 1.83
N PRO A 105 10.50 2.14 2.98
CA PRO A 105 11.13 2.53 4.23
C PRO A 105 12.64 2.28 4.23
N SER A 106 13.34 3.09 5.00
CA SER A 106 14.72 2.84 5.43
C SER A 106 14.73 2.18 6.82
N VAL A 107 15.85 1.57 7.20
CA VAL A 107 16.00 0.96 8.53
C VAL A 107 15.71 1.97 9.63
N GLY A 108 14.73 1.67 10.48
CA GLY A 108 14.36 2.51 11.62
C GLY A 108 13.58 3.78 11.25
N SER A 109 13.17 3.97 9.99
CA SER A 109 12.29 5.07 9.61
C SER A 109 10.87 4.85 10.08
N ALA A 110 10.09 5.91 10.11
CA ALA A 110 8.65 5.89 10.31
C ALA A 110 7.99 6.61 9.13
N MET A 111 6.75 6.26 8.81
CA MET A 111 6.03 6.86 7.67
C MET A 111 5.96 8.39 7.75
N ILE A 112 5.95 8.96 8.97
CA ILE A 112 5.96 10.41 9.19
C ILE A 112 7.21 11.08 8.58
N ASP A 113 8.33 10.36 8.48
CA ASP A 113 9.58 10.90 7.91
C ASP A 113 9.42 11.16 6.40
N ASP A 114 8.54 10.41 5.73
CA ASP A 114 8.26 10.50 4.29
C ASP A 114 7.01 11.34 3.96
N THR A 115 6.33 11.93 4.96
CA THR A 115 5.09 12.71 4.74
C THR A 115 5.36 14.18 4.49
N THR A 116 4.32 14.91 4.05
CA THR A 116 4.35 16.37 3.91
C THR A 116 4.42 17.07 5.26
N GLN A 117 4.93 18.33 5.29
CA GLN A 117 4.99 19.12 6.52
C GLN A 117 3.60 19.30 7.15
N GLY A 118 2.56 19.56 6.33
CA GLY A 118 1.19 19.72 6.84
C GLY A 118 0.66 18.49 7.56
N LEU A 119 0.96 17.28 7.05
CA LEU A 119 0.56 16.04 7.72
C LEU A 119 1.36 15.81 9.00
N ARG A 120 2.67 16.11 9.00
CA ARG A 120 3.50 16.09 10.22
C ARG A 120 2.94 17.00 11.31
N ASP A 121 2.54 18.21 10.96
CA ASP A 121 1.98 19.17 11.92
C ASP A 121 0.64 18.69 12.48
N ALA A 122 -0.21 18.09 11.65
CA ALA A 122 -1.48 17.49 12.07
C ALA A 122 -1.26 16.31 13.03
N ILE A 123 -0.31 15.42 12.72
CA ILE A 123 0.07 14.29 13.58
C ILE A 123 0.59 14.80 14.94
N ALA A 124 1.45 15.81 14.94
CA ALA A 124 2.01 16.39 16.16
C ALA A 124 0.97 17.10 17.04
N ALA A 125 -0.10 17.63 16.45
CA ALA A 125 -1.18 18.29 17.16
C ALA A 125 -2.20 17.30 17.77
N ALA A 126 -2.37 16.13 17.17
CA ALA A 126 -3.40 15.16 17.52
C ALA A 126 -3.41 14.69 19.00
N PRO A 127 -2.25 14.42 19.67
CA PRO A 127 -2.25 14.02 21.07
C PRO A 127 -2.90 15.04 22.01
N LYS A 128 -2.85 16.32 21.66
CA LYS A 128 -3.43 17.41 22.46
C LYS A 128 -4.96 17.47 22.38
N THR A 129 -5.52 16.86 21.36
CA THR A 129 -6.96 16.87 21.06
C THR A 129 -7.64 15.53 21.30
N GLY A 130 -6.89 14.48 21.66
CA GLY A 130 -7.38 13.12 21.81
C GLY A 130 -7.76 12.43 20.48
N ILE A 131 -7.36 13.00 19.34
CA ILE A 131 -7.59 12.42 18.01
C ILE A 131 -6.62 11.25 17.81
N ILE A 132 -7.13 10.09 17.42
CA ILE A 132 -6.36 8.86 17.19
C ILE A 132 -6.26 8.50 15.71
N ALA A 133 -6.98 9.18 14.82
CA ALA A 133 -6.93 8.97 13.38
C ALA A 133 -7.15 10.29 12.64
N LEU A 134 -6.55 10.45 11.47
CA LEU A 134 -6.65 11.65 10.65
C LEU A 134 -7.48 11.39 9.38
N PRO A 135 -8.34 12.35 8.98
CA PRO A 135 -9.07 12.27 7.72
C PRO A 135 -8.11 12.29 6.53
N GLY A 136 -8.56 11.71 5.42
CA GLY A 136 -7.84 11.71 4.15
C GLY A 136 -7.85 13.07 3.43
N PHE A 137 -7.12 13.10 2.33
CA PHE A 137 -7.22 14.18 1.35
C PHE A 137 -8.41 13.90 0.42
N PRO A 138 -9.01 14.93 -0.19
CA PRO A 138 -9.99 14.70 -1.25
C PRO A 138 -9.39 13.85 -2.38
N ALA A 139 -10.14 12.92 -2.92
CA ALA A 139 -9.69 12.01 -3.98
C ALA A 139 -9.22 12.77 -5.24
N SER A 140 -9.79 13.95 -5.50
CA SER A 140 -9.34 14.84 -6.57
C SER A 140 -7.89 15.32 -6.38
N ALA A 141 -7.43 15.49 -5.14
CA ALA A 141 -6.04 15.82 -4.84
C ALA A 141 -5.08 14.63 -5.06
N LEU A 142 -5.59 13.40 -5.12
CA LEU A 142 -4.85 12.19 -5.45
C LEU A 142 -4.95 11.81 -6.95
N GLY A 143 -5.61 12.67 -7.73
CA GLY A 143 -5.71 12.50 -9.18
C GLY A 143 -6.90 11.67 -9.67
N CYS A 144 -7.87 11.38 -8.79
CA CYS A 144 -9.16 10.84 -9.19
C CYS A 144 -10.08 11.95 -9.72
N SER A 145 -11.05 11.63 -10.56
CA SER A 145 -11.98 12.59 -11.13
C SER A 145 -13.36 12.00 -11.36
N GLY A 146 -14.38 12.87 -11.50
CA GLY A 146 -15.75 12.46 -11.78
C GLY A 146 -16.33 11.53 -10.71
N SER A 147 -17.16 10.56 -11.12
CA SER A 147 -17.80 9.60 -10.23
C SER A 147 -16.82 8.73 -9.42
N ASP A 148 -15.61 8.53 -9.92
CA ASP A 148 -14.58 7.77 -9.20
C ASP A 148 -14.05 8.57 -8.00
N ALA A 149 -13.90 9.89 -8.13
CA ALA A 149 -13.53 10.74 -7.01
C ALA A 149 -14.62 10.75 -5.93
N ASP A 150 -15.89 10.89 -6.31
CA ASP A 150 -17.02 10.85 -5.41
C ASP A 150 -17.08 9.50 -4.65
N TRP A 151 -16.85 8.40 -5.36
CA TRP A 151 -16.82 7.06 -4.80
C TRP A 151 -15.68 6.85 -3.80
N VAL A 152 -14.48 7.33 -4.10
CA VAL A 152 -13.32 7.24 -3.20
C VAL A 152 -13.56 8.11 -1.95
N ASP A 153 -14.04 9.35 -2.13
CA ASP A 153 -14.33 10.26 -1.01
C ASP A 153 -15.41 9.70 -0.06
N GLU A 154 -16.43 9.01 -0.59
CA GLU A 154 -17.49 8.39 0.20
C GLU A 154 -16.99 7.21 1.05
N LEU A 155 -16.04 6.41 0.53
CA LEU A 155 -15.60 5.16 1.17
C LEU A 155 -14.33 5.30 2.00
N CYS A 156 -13.57 6.38 1.85
CA CYS A 156 -12.38 6.63 2.67
C CYS A 156 -12.74 6.84 4.15
N THR A 157 -11.93 6.29 5.03
CA THR A 157 -12.07 6.41 6.48
C THR A 157 -10.84 7.06 7.10
N PRO A 158 -10.94 7.71 8.29
CA PRO A 158 -9.77 8.26 8.97
C PRO A 158 -8.70 7.20 9.23
N HIS A 159 -7.44 7.53 8.96
CA HIS A 159 -6.29 6.63 9.07
C HIS A 159 -5.65 6.72 10.46
N PRO A 160 -5.33 5.57 11.13
CA PRO A 160 -4.74 5.55 12.47
C PRO A 160 -3.41 6.31 12.54
N ILE A 161 -3.26 7.24 13.48
CA ILE A 161 -2.06 8.08 13.61
C ILE A 161 -0.83 7.26 13.98
N LYS A 162 -0.99 6.24 14.80
CA LYS A 162 0.11 5.41 15.28
C LYS A 162 0.87 4.74 14.13
N THR A 163 0.21 4.42 13.02
CA THR A 163 0.85 3.84 11.83
C THR A 163 1.89 4.78 11.19
N TYR A 164 1.71 6.09 11.34
CA TYR A 164 2.68 7.08 10.85
C TYR A 164 3.89 7.24 11.75
N THR A 165 3.73 6.97 13.05
CA THR A 165 4.76 7.23 14.07
C THR A 165 5.54 5.99 14.49
N ASP A 166 5.01 4.80 14.25
CA ASP A 166 5.71 3.55 14.53
C ASP A 166 6.93 3.41 13.61
N ARG A 167 8.05 3.06 14.20
CA ARG A 167 9.30 2.84 13.46
C ARG A 167 9.37 1.41 12.97
N ILE A 168 9.69 1.26 11.69
CA ILE A 168 9.84 -0.07 11.09
C ILE A 168 11.25 -0.63 11.31
N THR A 169 11.31 -1.93 11.55
CA THR A 169 12.57 -2.68 11.48
C THR A 169 12.56 -3.50 10.19
N VAL A 170 13.49 -3.19 9.29
CA VAL A 170 13.72 -3.95 8.05
C VAL A 170 15.17 -4.45 8.05
N THR A 171 15.37 -5.72 7.73
CA THR A 171 16.66 -6.40 7.80
C THR A 171 17.04 -7.12 6.50
N GLY A 172 16.23 -6.95 5.45
CA GLY A 172 16.50 -7.52 4.14
C GLY A 172 15.44 -8.50 3.64
N GLY A 173 14.30 -8.59 4.33
CA GLY A 173 13.20 -9.45 3.91
C GLY A 173 12.71 -9.11 2.50
N LEU A 174 12.42 -7.85 2.24
CA LEU A 174 11.99 -7.39 0.91
C LEU A 174 13.08 -7.61 -0.16
N GLU A 175 14.34 -7.34 0.18
CA GLU A 175 15.48 -7.53 -0.73
C GLU A 175 15.63 -9.00 -1.14
N SER A 176 15.29 -9.93 -0.26
CA SER A 176 15.39 -11.39 -0.51
C SER A 176 14.31 -11.91 -1.47
N VAL A 177 13.23 -11.16 -1.71
CA VAL A 177 12.21 -11.54 -2.71
C VAL A 177 12.83 -11.42 -4.10
N PRO A 178 12.73 -12.48 -4.96
CA PRO A 178 13.49 -12.54 -6.20
C PRO A 178 13.09 -11.49 -7.23
N THR A 179 11.80 -11.16 -7.33
CA THR A 179 11.27 -10.21 -8.32
C THR A 179 10.55 -9.06 -7.62
N LYS A 180 10.94 -7.84 -7.95
CA LYS A 180 10.33 -6.63 -7.40
C LYS A 180 10.02 -5.65 -8.52
N LEU A 181 8.80 -5.11 -8.52
CA LEU A 181 8.34 -4.13 -9.49
C LEU A 181 7.92 -2.85 -8.75
N PHE A 182 8.53 -1.72 -9.11
CA PHE A 182 8.04 -0.41 -8.71
C PHE A 182 7.23 0.20 -9.85
N ILE A 183 5.98 0.54 -9.59
CA ILE A 183 5.08 1.20 -10.56
C ILE A 183 4.91 2.64 -10.12
N ARG A 184 5.52 3.56 -10.86
CA ARG A 184 5.42 5.01 -10.63
C ARG A 184 4.29 5.59 -11.46
N THR A 185 3.42 6.39 -10.85
CA THR A 185 2.36 7.13 -11.54
C THR A 185 2.83 8.52 -11.97
N ALA A 186 1.99 9.26 -12.70
CA ALA A 186 2.25 10.67 -13.03
C ALA A 186 1.94 11.64 -11.88
N PHE A 187 1.52 11.14 -10.71
CA PHE A 187 1.22 11.95 -9.53
C PHE A 187 2.50 12.70 -9.04
N PRO A 188 2.44 14.03 -8.85
CA PRO A 188 3.62 14.80 -8.47
C PRO A 188 3.99 14.59 -6.99
N ALA A 189 4.99 13.76 -6.73
CA ALA A 189 5.50 13.50 -5.38
C ALA A 189 7.02 13.24 -5.42
N ALA A 190 7.80 14.23 -5.01
CA ALA A 190 9.27 14.19 -5.07
C ALA A 190 9.88 13.03 -4.27
N ASN A 191 9.30 12.66 -3.13
CA ASN A 191 9.74 11.54 -2.30
C ASN A 191 9.52 10.17 -2.98
N LEU A 192 8.50 10.03 -3.83
CA LEU A 192 8.33 8.84 -4.66
C LEU A 192 9.33 8.79 -5.82
N ASP A 193 9.70 9.95 -6.37
CA ASP A 193 10.78 10.04 -7.36
C ASP A 193 12.14 9.64 -6.75
N GLU A 194 12.39 10.02 -5.49
CA GLU A 194 13.55 9.55 -4.74
C GLU A 194 13.53 8.04 -4.52
N THR A 195 12.35 7.45 -4.28
CA THR A 195 12.18 5.99 -4.16
C THR A 195 12.52 5.30 -5.49
N VAL A 196 12.02 5.82 -6.61
CA VAL A 196 12.40 5.31 -7.95
C VAL A 196 13.91 5.35 -8.15
N ALA A 197 14.56 6.45 -7.80
CA ALA A 197 16.02 6.59 -7.92
C ALA A 197 16.76 5.56 -7.04
N LYS A 198 16.26 5.24 -5.85
CA LYS A 198 16.85 4.23 -4.95
C LYS A 198 16.77 2.81 -5.52
N VAL A 199 15.67 2.45 -6.19
CA VAL A 199 15.46 1.07 -6.68
C VAL A 199 15.95 0.85 -8.11
N THR A 200 16.11 1.93 -8.90
CA THR A 200 16.58 1.83 -10.29
C THR A 200 17.98 1.22 -10.37
N GLY A 201 18.09 0.13 -11.13
CA GLY A 201 19.35 -0.60 -11.32
C GLY A 201 19.72 -1.52 -10.14
N GLN A 202 18.92 -1.59 -9.09
CA GLN A 202 19.17 -2.55 -8.01
C GLN A 202 18.76 -3.98 -8.42
N PRO A 203 19.48 -5.00 -7.95
CA PRO A 203 19.18 -6.40 -8.26
C PRO A 203 17.73 -6.79 -7.95
N GLY A 204 17.07 -7.44 -8.89
CA GLY A 204 15.69 -7.92 -8.76
C GLY A 204 14.61 -6.83 -8.88
N TRP A 205 14.97 -5.54 -9.00
CA TRP A 205 14.04 -4.46 -9.22
C TRP A 205 13.81 -4.14 -10.68
N GLN A 206 12.56 -3.94 -11.03
CA GLN A 206 12.10 -3.36 -12.28
C GLN A 206 11.31 -2.08 -11.96
N VAL A 207 11.32 -1.12 -12.87
CA VAL A 207 10.55 0.12 -12.75
C VAL A 207 9.66 0.26 -13.98
N ALA A 208 8.38 0.49 -13.76
CA ALA A 208 7.39 0.80 -14.79
C ALA A 208 6.68 2.12 -14.45
N THR A 209 6.02 2.73 -15.44
CA THR A 209 5.28 3.98 -15.26
C THR A 209 3.86 3.84 -15.77
N LEU A 210 2.92 4.50 -15.07
CA LEU A 210 1.54 4.70 -15.50
C LEU A 210 1.24 6.20 -15.59
N ASN A 211 0.57 6.61 -16.66
CA ASN A 211 0.20 8.01 -16.86
C ASN A 211 -1.17 8.31 -16.22
N CYS A 212 -1.28 8.14 -14.91
CA CYS A 212 -2.50 8.35 -14.13
C CYS A 212 -2.20 9.00 -12.79
N GLY A 213 -3.26 9.26 -11.99
CA GLY A 213 -3.15 9.76 -10.62
C GLY A 213 -2.56 8.74 -9.64
N HIS A 214 -2.42 9.15 -8.37
CA HIS A 214 -1.86 8.33 -7.29
C HIS A 214 -2.62 7.01 -7.08
N ASP A 215 -3.96 7.07 -7.12
CA ASP A 215 -4.84 5.91 -6.96
C ASP A 215 -4.96 5.13 -8.29
N ALA A 216 -3.84 4.58 -8.76
CA ALA A 216 -3.74 3.89 -10.04
C ALA A 216 -4.77 2.76 -10.21
N MET A 217 -5.14 2.08 -9.09
CA MET A 217 -6.12 1.00 -9.07
C MET A 217 -7.54 1.46 -9.41
N VAL A 218 -7.79 2.77 -9.29
CA VAL A 218 -9.05 3.43 -9.66
C VAL A 218 -8.90 4.17 -10.99
N ALA A 219 -7.80 4.93 -11.16
CA ALA A 219 -7.61 5.83 -12.29
C ALA A 219 -7.18 5.12 -13.60
N ASP A 220 -6.45 4.01 -13.51
CA ASP A 220 -6.02 3.19 -14.66
C ASP A 220 -5.94 1.71 -14.28
N PRO A 221 -7.06 1.06 -13.94
CA PRO A 221 -7.08 -0.34 -13.55
C PRO A 221 -6.63 -1.29 -14.66
N ASP A 222 -6.84 -0.94 -15.93
CA ASP A 222 -6.40 -1.75 -17.06
C ASP A 222 -4.88 -1.75 -17.20
N GLY A 223 -4.25 -0.57 -17.21
CA GLY A 223 -2.79 -0.43 -17.28
C GLY A 223 -2.11 -1.06 -16.06
N LEU A 224 -2.68 -0.87 -14.86
CA LEU A 224 -2.14 -1.48 -13.65
C LEU A 224 -2.23 -3.01 -13.69
N THR A 225 -3.35 -3.57 -14.13
CA THR A 225 -3.52 -5.02 -14.26
C THR A 225 -2.49 -5.62 -15.22
N VAL A 226 -2.28 -5.00 -16.38
CA VAL A 226 -1.26 -5.46 -17.36
C VAL A 226 0.13 -5.53 -16.74
N LEU A 227 0.52 -4.54 -15.93
CA LEU A 227 1.81 -4.55 -15.24
C LEU A 227 1.89 -5.64 -14.17
N LEU A 228 0.84 -5.84 -13.38
CA LEU A 228 0.80 -6.88 -12.35
C LEU A 228 0.83 -8.30 -12.96
N GLU A 229 0.20 -8.51 -14.10
CA GLU A 229 0.23 -9.78 -14.85
C GLU A 229 1.65 -10.21 -15.25
N THR A 230 2.60 -9.28 -15.39
CA THR A 230 3.99 -9.60 -15.67
C THR A 230 4.68 -10.37 -14.55
N LEU A 231 4.06 -10.39 -13.35
CA LEU A 231 4.55 -11.09 -12.16
C LEU A 231 3.86 -12.46 -11.94
N ALA A 232 2.89 -12.80 -12.76
CA ALA A 232 2.04 -13.99 -12.60
C ALA A 232 2.74 -15.31 -12.94
#